data_71f64ff99d7ce287edef81f89abc3f04
#
_entry.id   71f64ff99d7ce287edef81f89abc3f04
#
_cell.length_a   1.000
_cell.length_b   1.000
_cell.length_c   1.000
_cell.angle_alpha   90.00
_cell.angle_beta   90.00
_cell.angle_gamma   90.00
#
_symmetry.space_group_name_H-M   'P 1'
#
loop_
_entity.id
_entity.type
_entity.pdbx_description
1 polymer ?
#
loop_
_entity_poly.entity_id
_entity_poly.type
_entity_poly.pdbx_seq_one_letter_code
_entity_poly.pdbx_strand_id
1 'polypeptide(L)'
;MNEFTDKEKVMAAELARQDFYFFVRWMFLNTKGFKWMHNWHHKSICDALMRVYKGEVKRLIITVPPRYSKTEIAVVNFMAWALGHHPDSEFIHVSYASQLATENSYKCREMLLSGPYNEVFPYTKVRDDSSAKDHWKTSVDGRVYAAGNKGTLTGFGAGKKRDRKSTRLNSSHTDISRMPSSA
;
A
#
# COMPACT_ATOMS: atom_id res chain seq x y z
N MET A 1 -3.31 20.18 20.70
CA MET A 1 -2.50 19.23 19.93
C MET A 1 -1.06 19.61 20.18
N ASN A 2 -0.25 18.73 20.79
CA ASN A 2 1.18 19.01 20.95
C ASN A 2 1.80 19.07 19.55
N GLU A 3 2.22 20.24 19.12
CA GLU A 3 2.99 20.37 17.90
C GLU A 3 4.37 19.77 18.15
N PHE A 4 4.72 18.77 17.35
CA PHE A 4 6.07 18.22 17.34
C PHE A 4 7.06 19.33 16.97
N THR A 5 8.15 19.41 17.70
CA THR A 5 9.28 20.25 17.30
C THR A 5 9.87 19.76 15.99
N ASP A 6 10.58 20.61 15.24
CA ASP A 6 11.17 20.22 13.95
C ASP A 6 12.13 19.03 14.08
N LYS A 7 12.86 18.94 15.19
CA LYS A 7 13.72 17.77 15.47
C LYS A 7 12.92 16.49 15.67
N GLU A 8 11.79 16.55 16.38
CA GLU A 8 10.91 15.40 16.60
C GLU A 8 10.27 14.95 15.29
N LYS A 9 9.88 15.86 14.40
CA LYS A 9 9.36 15.55 13.07
C LYS A 9 10.40 14.81 12.22
N VAL A 10 11.63 15.27 12.19
CA VAL A 10 12.73 14.63 11.46
C VAL A 10 12.99 13.23 12.01
N MET A 11 13.05 13.07 13.32
CA MET A 11 13.22 11.73 13.93
C MET A 11 12.05 10.80 13.65
N ALA A 12 10.81 11.30 13.72
CA ALA A 12 9.62 10.53 13.43
C ALA A 12 9.56 10.11 11.95
N ALA A 13 9.94 10.99 11.03
CA ALA A 13 10.03 10.68 9.61
C ALA A 13 11.06 9.57 9.33
N GLU A 14 12.23 9.62 10.00
CA GLU A 14 13.23 8.57 9.86
C GLU A 14 12.75 7.23 10.43
N LEU A 15 12.10 7.21 11.59
CA LEU A 15 11.48 6.01 12.14
C LEU A 15 10.38 5.45 11.21
N ALA A 16 9.54 6.32 10.63
CA ALA A 16 8.52 5.91 9.68
C ALA A 16 9.11 5.31 8.40
N ARG A 17 10.30 5.78 7.99
CA ARG A 17 11.02 5.19 6.86
C ARG A 17 11.52 3.79 7.18
N GLN A 18 12.04 3.57 8.37
CA GLN A 18 12.65 2.29 8.77
C GLN A 18 11.62 1.25 9.22
N ASP A 19 10.55 1.66 9.89
CA ASP A 19 9.53 0.77 10.47
C ASP A 19 8.18 1.00 9.81
N PHE A 20 7.70 -0.02 9.10
CA PHE A 20 6.41 0.05 8.39
C PHE A 20 5.23 0.23 9.34
N TYR A 21 5.24 -0.40 10.53
CA TYR A 21 4.16 -0.22 11.50
C TYR A 21 4.13 1.21 12.06
N PHE A 22 5.31 1.80 12.28
CA PHE A 22 5.41 3.21 12.67
C PHE A 22 4.92 4.12 11.54
N PHE A 23 5.26 3.83 10.27
CA PHE A 23 4.76 4.57 9.12
C PHE A 23 3.22 4.59 9.06
N VAL A 24 2.56 3.44 9.23
CA VAL A 24 1.08 3.35 9.26
C VAL A 24 0.50 4.28 10.32
N ARG A 25 1.08 4.30 11.51
CA ARG A 25 0.64 5.15 12.64
C ARG A 25 0.91 6.63 12.37
N TRP A 26 2.07 6.94 11.81
CA TRP A 26 2.45 8.29 11.41
C TRP A 26 1.50 8.86 10.38
N MET A 27 1.25 8.14 9.30
CA MET A 27 0.34 8.55 8.24
C MET A 27 -1.08 8.73 8.76
N PHE A 28 -1.56 7.81 9.59
CA PHE A 28 -2.89 7.89 10.17
C PHE A 28 -3.06 9.13 11.06
N LEU A 29 -2.11 9.40 11.95
CA LEU A 29 -2.14 10.57 12.83
C LEU A 29 -2.19 11.87 12.03
N ASN A 30 -1.34 12.00 11.01
CA ASN A 30 -1.20 13.23 10.23
C ASN A 30 -2.31 13.42 9.18
N THR A 31 -3.01 12.34 8.77
CA THR A 31 -4.13 12.43 7.83
C THR A 31 -5.50 12.50 8.52
N LYS A 32 -5.67 11.86 9.67
CA LYS A 32 -6.95 11.80 10.40
C LYS A 32 -7.00 12.73 11.61
N GLY A 33 -5.87 13.22 12.09
CA GLY A 33 -5.77 14.15 13.21
C GLY A 33 -6.01 13.54 14.59
N PHE A 34 -6.12 12.21 14.71
CA PHE A 34 -6.23 11.52 15.98
C PHE A 34 -5.37 10.26 16.04
N LYS A 35 -5.06 9.79 17.26
CA LYS A 35 -4.17 8.65 17.46
C LYS A 35 -4.80 7.36 16.96
N TRP A 36 -3.98 6.57 16.28
CA TRP A 36 -4.31 5.20 15.93
C TRP A 36 -4.59 4.36 17.17
N MET A 37 -5.77 3.75 17.24
CA MET A 37 -6.06 2.79 18.30
C MET A 37 -5.31 1.49 18.00
N HIS A 38 -4.23 1.29 18.75
CA HIS A 38 -3.37 0.12 18.61
C HIS A 38 -4.11 -1.17 18.97
N ASN A 39 -3.93 -2.20 18.14
CA ASN A 39 -4.34 -3.56 18.47
C ASN A 39 -3.27 -4.54 17.94
N TRP A 40 -3.15 -5.71 18.57
CA TRP A 40 -2.14 -6.73 18.27
C TRP A 40 -2.15 -7.17 16.80
N HIS A 41 -3.33 -7.31 16.19
CA HIS A 41 -3.46 -7.74 14.79
C HIS A 41 -2.88 -6.74 13.80
N HIS A 42 -2.87 -5.45 14.10
CA HIS A 42 -2.25 -4.44 13.23
C HIS A 42 -0.75 -4.70 13.10
N LYS A 43 -0.08 -4.94 14.24
CA LYS A 43 1.35 -5.24 14.22
C LYS A 43 1.63 -6.57 13.53
N SER A 44 0.83 -7.60 13.80
CA SER A 44 0.98 -8.92 13.14
C SER A 44 0.85 -8.82 11.62
N ILE A 45 -0.10 -8.00 11.10
CA ILE A 45 -0.24 -7.75 9.66
C ILE A 45 1.01 -7.05 9.12
N CYS A 46 1.49 -6.02 9.80
CA CYS A 46 2.68 -5.29 9.36
C CYS A 46 3.92 -6.19 9.35
N ASP A 47 4.14 -6.99 10.39
CA ASP A 47 5.27 -7.92 10.48
C ASP A 47 5.21 -8.97 9.34
N ALA A 48 4.03 -9.50 9.04
CA ALA A 48 3.83 -10.44 7.93
C ALA A 48 4.12 -9.78 6.57
N LEU A 49 3.66 -8.56 6.36
CA LEU A 49 3.93 -7.79 5.13
C LEU A 49 5.42 -7.47 4.98
N MET A 50 6.13 -7.19 6.07
CA MET A 50 7.57 -6.98 6.04
C MET A 50 8.34 -8.23 5.62
N ARG A 51 7.87 -9.42 5.99
CA ARG A 51 8.43 -10.68 5.48
C ARG A 51 8.22 -10.87 3.98
N VAL A 52 7.05 -10.42 3.46
CA VAL A 52 6.81 -10.39 2.02
C VAL A 52 7.75 -9.39 1.33
N TYR A 53 7.88 -8.18 1.88
CA TYR A 53 8.78 -7.15 1.35
C TYR A 53 10.23 -7.61 1.27
N LYS A 54 10.71 -8.32 2.28
CA LYS A 54 12.05 -8.93 2.31
C LYS A 54 12.20 -10.15 1.39
N GLY A 55 11.11 -10.62 0.77
CA GLY A 55 11.11 -11.80 -0.10
C GLY A 55 11.19 -13.14 0.63
N GLU A 56 11.05 -13.15 1.96
CA GLU A 56 11.01 -14.37 2.79
C GLU A 56 9.71 -15.17 2.54
N VAL A 57 8.62 -14.46 2.29
CA VAL A 57 7.30 -15.01 2.00
C VAL A 57 6.85 -14.55 0.63
N LYS A 58 6.57 -15.49 -0.28
CA LYS A 58 6.12 -15.17 -1.65
C LYS A 58 4.60 -15.06 -1.77
N ARG A 59 3.86 -15.66 -0.88
CA ARG A 59 2.39 -15.68 -0.87
C ARG A 59 1.91 -15.50 0.55
N LEU A 60 1.06 -14.50 0.78
CA LEU A 60 0.50 -14.18 2.09
C LEU A 60 -1.02 -14.10 1.97
N ILE A 61 -1.71 -14.79 2.87
CA ILE A 61 -3.15 -14.68 3.05
C ILE A 61 -3.40 -14.00 4.39
N ILE A 62 -4.20 -12.93 4.36
CA ILE A 62 -4.59 -12.18 5.56
C ILE A 62 -6.09 -12.30 5.75
N THR A 63 -6.51 -12.98 6.81
CA THR A 63 -7.92 -13.15 7.18
C THR A 63 -8.19 -12.42 8.49
N VAL A 64 -8.97 -11.34 8.40
CA VAL A 64 -9.47 -10.59 9.55
C VAL A 64 -10.89 -10.08 9.23
N PRO A 65 -11.74 -9.86 10.24
CA PRO A 65 -13.08 -9.35 10.03
C PRO A 65 -13.12 -8.02 9.25
N PRO A 66 -14.24 -7.66 8.63
CA PRO A 66 -14.43 -6.34 8.02
C PRO A 66 -14.20 -5.20 9.03
N ARG A 67 -13.72 -4.06 8.55
CA ARG A 67 -13.44 -2.84 9.34
C ARG A 67 -12.27 -2.92 10.34
N TYR A 68 -11.45 -3.96 10.27
CA TYR A 68 -10.22 -4.09 11.07
C TYR A 68 -8.98 -3.59 10.32
N SER A 69 -9.11 -2.52 9.56
CA SER A 69 -8.02 -1.80 8.87
C SER A 69 -7.18 -2.62 7.88
N LYS A 70 -7.61 -3.83 7.50
CA LYS A 70 -6.86 -4.72 6.60
C LYS A 70 -6.46 -4.03 5.29
N THR A 71 -7.41 -3.46 4.57
CA THR A 71 -7.18 -2.79 3.28
C THR A 71 -6.32 -1.55 3.44
N GLU A 72 -6.55 -0.77 4.49
CA GLU A 72 -5.77 0.42 4.78
C GLU A 72 -4.29 0.08 5.00
N ILE A 73 -4.00 -0.95 5.79
CA ILE A 73 -2.63 -1.38 6.07
C ILE A 73 -2.01 -2.12 4.87
N ALA A 74 -2.68 -3.20 4.41
CA ALA A 74 -2.08 -4.14 3.46
C ALA A 74 -2.11 -3.68 2.01
N VAL A 75 -2.96 -2.72 1.66
CA VAL A 75 -3.05 -2.18 0.30
C VAL A 75 -2.52 -0.75 0.27
N VAL A 76 -3.22 0.20 0.88
CA VAL A 76 -2.92 1.62 0.73
C VAL A 76 -1.55 1.97 1.31
N ASN A 77 -1.35 1.72 2.61
CA ASN A 77 -0.10 2.07 3.28
C ASN A 77 1.08 1.23 2.80
N PHE A 78 0.86 -0.07 2.53
CA PHE A 78 1.97 -0.93 2.11
C PHE A 78 2.47 -0.57 0.71
N MET A 79 1.59 -0.32 -0.26
CA MET A 79 1.99 0.17 -1.58
C MET A 79 2.73 1.50 -1.48
N ALA A 80 2.20 2.45 -0.70
CA ALA A 80 2.81 3.76 -0.53
C ALA A 80 4.22 3.65 0.10
N TRP A 81 4.37 2.87 1.17
CA TRP A 81 5.66 2.67 1.83
C TRP A 81 6.68 1.96 0.95
N ALA A 82 6.26 0.92 0.24
CA ALA A 82 7.13 0.18 -0.66
C ALA A 82 7.58 1.02 -1.87
N LEU A 83 6.70 1.87 -2.42
CA LEU A 83 7.05 2.86 -3.44
C LEU A 83 8.00 3.94 -2.91
N GLY A 84 7.92 4.27 -1.62
CA GLY A 84 8.85 5.17 -0.97
C GLY A 84 10.30 4.66 -1.02
N HIS A 85 10.48 3.37 -0.81
CA HIS A 85 11.80 2.72 -0.88
C HIS A 85 12.23 2.34 -2.30
N HIS A 86 11.28 1.92 -3.12
CA HIS A 86 11.52 1.46 -4.49
C HIS A 86 10.50 2.12 -5.42
N PRO A 87 10.70 3.40 -5.77
CA PRO A 87 9.73 4.16 -6.54
C PRO A 87 9.60 3.68 -8.00
N ASP A 88 10.46 2.78 -8.46
CA ASP A 88 10.40 2.08 -9.75
C ASP A 88 9.59 0.77 -9.70
N SER A 89 8.99 0.43 -8.55
CA SER A 89 8.20 -0.80 -8.39
C SER A 89 6.87 -0.75 -9.13
N GLU A 90 6.41 -1.93 -9.56
CA GLU A 90 5.12 -2.10 -10.22
C GLU A 90 4.15 -2.87 -9.32
N PHE A 91 2.95 -2.33 -9.11
CA PHE A 91 1.89 -2.93 -8.32
C PHE A 91 0.64 -3.17 -9.16
N ILE A 92 0.05 -4.34 -9.00
CA ILE A 92 -1.27 -4.67 -9.52
C ILE A 92 -2.18 -4.93 -8.32
N HIS A 93 -3.20 -4.09 -8.16
CA HIS A 93 -4.24 -4.25 -7.15
C HIS A 93 -5.54 -4.72 -7.79
N VAL A 94 -6.03 -5.88 -7.36
CA VAL A 94 -7.28 -6.43 -7.87
C VAL A 94 -8.29 -6.55 -6.73
N SER A 95 -9.51 -6.10 -6.97
CA SER A 95 -10.62 -6.25 -6.04
C SER A 95 -11.83 -6.86 -6.75
N TYR A 96 -12.81 -7.37 -6.00
CA TYR A 96 -14.05 -7.88 -6.58
C TYR A 96 -14.74 -6.81 -7.44
N ALA A 97 -14.91 -5.60 -6.92
CA ALA A 97 -15.45 -4.46 -7.64
C ALA A 97 -14.32 -3.55 -8.15
N SER A 98 -14.37 -3.17 -9.42
CA SER A 98 -13.40 -2.24 -10.03
C SER A 98 -13.38 -0.89 -9.31
N GLN A 99 -14.55 -0.38 -8.92
CA GLN A 99 -14.67 0.86 -8.17
C GLN A 99 -13.87 0.82 -6.86
N LEU A 100 -13.93 -0.29 -6.11
CA LEU A 100 -13.17 -0.43 -4.87
C LEU A 100 -11.66 -0.50 -5.12
N ALA A 101 -11.25 -1.18 -6.19
CA ALA A 101 -9.84 -1.21 -6.58
C ALA A 101 -9.33 0.20 -6.94
N THR A 102 -10.08 0.92 -7.75
CA THR A 102 -9.78 2.31 -8.14
C THR A 102 -9.73 3.25 -6.94
N GLU A 103 -10.67 3.11 -5.99
CA GLU A 103 -10.69 3.93 -4.77
C GLU A 103 -9.47 3.69 -3.89
N ASN A 104 -9.03 2.45 -3.73
CA ASN A 104 -7.82 2.13 -2.97
C ASN A 104 -6.56 2.64 -3.66
N SER A 105 -6.48 2.53 -4.98
CA SER A 105 -5.40 3.09 -5.79
C SER A 105 -5.34 4.61 -5.65
N TYR A 106 -6.48 5.27 -5.74
CA TYR A 106 -6.60 6.72 -5.55
C TYR A 106 -6.13 7.15 -4.15
N LYS A 107 -6.57 6.46 -3.08
CA LYS A 107 -6.10 6.72 -1.71
C LYS A 107 -4.59 6.61 -1.58
N CYS A 108 -4.00 5.58 -2.20
CA CYS A 108 -2.54 5.43 -2.22
C CYS A 108 -1.86 6.62 -2.92
N ARG A 109 -2.37 7.02 -4.09
CA ARG A 109 -1.86 8.18 -4.82
C ARG A 109 -1.96 9.48 -4.02
N GLU A 110 -3.10 9.76 -3.41
CA GLU A 110 -3.29 10.93 -2.53
C GLU A 110 -2.34 10.91 -1.33
N MET A 111 -2.06 9.72 -0.80
CA MET A 111 -1.06 9.57 0.25
C MET A 111 0.33 10.00 -0.22
N LEU A 112 0.77 9.61 -1.42
CA LEU A 112 2.05 10.01 -1.99
C LEU A 112 2.15 11.53 -2.22
N LEU A 113 1.02 12.18 -2.52
CA LEU A 113 0.96 13.63 -2.73
C LEU A 113 0.89 14.44 -1.42
N SER A 114 0.67 13.78 -0.28
CA SER A 114 0.49 14.46 1.00
C SER A 114 1.81 14.97 1.59
N GLY A 115 1.74 16.09 2.32
CA GLY A 115 2.89 16.66 3.05
C GLY A 115 3.56 15.66 3.99
N PRO A 116 2.80 14.97 4.88
CA PRO A 116 3.36 13.98 5.80
C PRO A 116 4.11 12.83 5.14
N TYR A 117 3.69 12.42 3.94
CA TYR A 117 4.41 11.41 3.16
C TYR A 117 5.72 11.97 2.60
N ASN A 118 5.70 13.19 2.08
CA ASN A 118 6.89 13.84 1.54
C ASN A 118 7.96 14.11 2.61
N GLU A 119 7.58 14.27 3.87
CA GLU A 119 8.53 14.33 5.00
C GLU A 119 9.27 12.99 5.18
N VAL A 120 8.60 11.87 4.96
CA VAL A 120 9.19 10.52 5.06
C VAL A 120 9.98 10.17 3.79
N PHE A 121 9.39 10.41 2.61
CA PHE A 121 9.94 10.02 1.31
C PHE A 121 10.00 11.20 0.33
N PRO A 122 10.93 12.15 0.50
CA PRO A 122 10.96 13.40 -0.28
C PRO A 122 11.27 13.21 -1.77
N TYR A 123 11.86 12.07 -2.13
CA TYR A 123 12.27 11.78 -3.52
C TYR A 123 11.24 10.98 -4.31
N THR A 124 10.20 10.45 -3.66
CA THR A 124 9.15 9.67 -4.31
C THR A 124 8.01 10.58 -4.73
N LYS A 125 7.84 10.76 -6.03
CA LYS A 125 6.81 11.65 -6.58
C LYS A 125 5.94 10.93 -7.59
N VAL A 126 4.68 11.31 -7.62
CA VAL A 126 3.76 10.93 -8.69
C VAL A 126 4.07 11.77 -9.91
N ARG A 127 3.97 11.20 -11.09
CA ARG A 127 4.19 11.87 -12.36
C ARG A 127 3.03 12.82 -12.68
N ASP A 128 3.31 14.04 -13.10
CA ASP A 128 2.30 15.10 -13.26
C ASP A 128 1.28 14.79 -14.38
N ASP A 129 1.71 14.07 -15.42
CA ASP A 129 0.85 13.64 -16.53
C ASP A 129 -0.02 12.38 -16.20
N SER A 130 0.11 11.85 -15.00
CA SER A 130 -0.55 10.62 -14.57
C SER A 130 -1.73 10.91 -13.65
N SER A 131 -2.82 11.45 -14.21
CA SER A 131 -4.02 11.86 -13.46
C SER A 131 -5.06 10.75 -13.23
N ALA A 132 -4.94 9.61 -13.91
CA ALA A 132 -5.88 8.50 -13.79
C ALA A 132 -5.91 7.93 -12.36
N LYS A 133 -7.10 7.53 -11.90
CA LYS A 133 -7.28 6.99 -10.54
C LYS A 133 -6.94 5.51 -10.43
N ASP A 134 -7.06 4.78 -11.50
CA ASP A 134 -6.88 3.34 -11.62
C ASP A 134 -5.51 2.93 -12.19
N HIS A 135 -4.85 3.86 -12.89
CA HIS A 135 -3.54 3.62 -13.47
C HIS A 135 -2.69 4.89 -13.42
N TRP A 136 -1.65 4.88 -12.62
CA TRP A 136 -0.74 6.01 -12.47
C TRP A 136 0.71 5.56 -12.31
N LYS A 137 1.63 6.50 -12.51
CA LYS A 137 3.06 6.26 -12.50
C LYS A 137 3.77 7.18 -11.53
N THR A 138 4.91 6.70 -11.04
CA THR A 138 5.89 7.55 -10.35
C THR A 138 6.78 8.27 -11.35
N SER A 139 7.52 9.26 -10.89
CA SER A 139 8.50 10.01 -11.70
C SER A 139 9.63 9.16 -12.26
N VAL A 140 9.85 7.95 -11.73
CA VAL A 140 10.89 6.99 -12.15
C VAL A 140 10.30 5.71 -12.79
N ASP A 141 9.12 5.83 -13.43
CA ASP A 141 8.44 4.76 -14.15
C ASP A 141 7.90 3.59 -13.30
N GLY A 142 7.83 3.71 -11.98
CA GLY A 142 7.03 2.80 -11.16
C GLY A 142 5.55 2.93 -11.51
N ARG A 143 4.77 1.84 -11.34
CA ARG A 143 3.38 1.78 -11.80
C ARG A 143 2.47 1.20 -10.74
N VAL A 144 1.29 1.79 -10.61
CA VAL A 144 0.17 1.19 -9.88
C VAL A 144 -0.98 1.02 -10.85
N TYR A 145 -1.47 -0.20 -10.95
CA TYR A 145 -2.63 -0.56 -11.75
C TYR A 145 -3.70 -1.20 -10.88
N ALA A 146 -4.91 -0.66 -10.94
CA ALA A 146 -6.06 -1.15 -10.19
C ALA A 146 -7.15 -1.66 -11.13
N ALA A 147 -7.64 -2.88 -10.88
CA ALA A 147 -8.67 -3.51 -11.71
C ALA A 147 -9.69 -4.28 -10.88
N GLY A 148 -10.89 -4.44 -11.44
CA GLY A 148 -11.85 -5.40 -10.92
C GLY A 148 -11.49 -6.82 -11.36
N ASN A 149 -12.01 -7.83 -10.67
CA ASN A 149 -11.74 -9.24 -10.95
C ASN A 149 -12.19 -9.69 -12.35
N LYS A 150 -13.14 -8.98 -12.97
CA LYS A 150 -13.62 -9.19 -14.34
C LYS A 150 -12.92 -8.27 -15.36
N GLY A 151 -12.01 -7.43 -14.91
CA GLY A 151 -11.25 -6.52 -15.78
C GLY A 151 -10.18 -7.26 -16.57
N THR A 152 -9.86 -6.75 -17.75
CA THR A 152 -8.81 -7.30 -18.61
C THR A 152 -7.45 -7.05 -17.99
N LEU A 153 -6.89 -8.06 -17.32
CA LEU A 153 -5.50 -8.06 -16.83
C LEU A 153 -4.50 -8.44 -17.94
N THR A 154 -5.02 -8.84 -19.11
CA THR A 154 -4.22 -9.20 -20.28
C THR A 154 -3.61 -7.96 -20.92
N GLY A 155 -2.30 -7.95 -21.08
CA GLY A 155 -1.55 -6.85 -21.70
C GLY A 155 -0.78 -5.95 -20.72
N PHE A 156 -1.04 -6.03 -19.43
CA PHE A 156 -0.18 -5.44 -18.41
C PHE A 156 0.96 -6.39 -18.06
N GLY A 157 2.01 -6.38 -18.88
CA GLY A 157 3.24 -7.07 -18.57
C GLY A 157 3.92 -6.39 -17.38
N ALA A 158 3.79 -6.97 -16.21
CA ALA A 158 4.67 -6.63 -15.11
C ALA A 158 6.01 -7.32 -15.41
N GLY A 159 6.95 -6.64 -15.99
CA GLY A 159 8.21 -7.28 -16.29
C GLY A 159 9.25 -6.46 -17.01
N LYS A 160 9.83 -5.44 -16.41
CA LYS A 160 11.25 -5.23 -16.62
C LYS A 160 11.97 -6.36 -15.85
N LYS A 161 12.55 -7.32 -16.58
CA LYS A 161 13.55 -8.25 -16.06
C LYS A 161 14.74 -7.42 -15.58
N ARG A 162 14.71 -6.93 -14.38
CA ARG A 162 15.90 -6.59 -13.62
C ARG A 162 16.11 -7.72 -12.64
N ASP A 163 17.32 -8.23 -12.55
CA ASP A 163 17.84 -9.21 -11.59
C ASP A 163 17.77 -8.74 -10.13
N ARG A 164 16.83 -7.87 -9.81
CA ARG A 164 16.46 -7.47 -8.45
C ARG A 164 15.12 -8.09 -8.14
N LYS A 165 15.07 -8.87 -7.07
CA LYS A 165 13.89 -9.50 -6.48
C LYS A 165 12.77 -8.46 -6.32
N SER A 166 11.98 -8.24 -7.38
CA SER A 166 10.80 -7.38 -7.30
C SER A 166 9.72 -8.13 -6.57
N THR A 167 9.31 -7.65 -5.42
CA THR A 167 8.20 -8.20 -4.65
C THR A 167 6.91 -7.79 -5.34
N ARG A 168 6.27 -8.73 -6.04
CA ARG A 168 4.94 -8.52 -6.61
C ARG A 168 3.90 -8.79 -5.54
N LEU A 169 3.14 -7.80 -5.16
CA LEU A 169 1.94 -7.95 -4.35
C LEU A 169 0.70 -8.02 -5.23
N ASN A 170 0.13 -9.22 -5.30
CA ASN A 170 -1.23 -9.42 -5.77
C ASN A 170 -2.13 -9.54 -4.55
N SER A 171 -2.94 -8.54 -4.25
CA SER A 171 -4.02 -8.67 -3.29
C SER A 171 -5.29 -9.06 -4.04
N SER A 172 -5.53 -10.36 -4.20
CA SER A 172 -6.81 -10.87 -4.69
C SER A 172 -7.72 -11.15 -3.50
N HIS A 173 -8.78 -10.38 -3.35
CA HIS A 173 -9.92 -10.76 -2.54
C HIS A 173 -10.83 -11.68 -3.36
N THR A 174 -10.56 -12.94 -3.35
CA THR A 174 -11.52 -13.96 -3.78
C THR A 174 -12.03 -14.67 -2.54
N ASP A 175 -13.05 -14.11 -1.90
CA ASP A 175 -13.94 -14.89 -1.06
C ASP A 175 -14.83 -15.72 -1.99
N ILE A 176 -14.35 -16.87 -2.42
CA ILE A 176 -15.22 -17.90 -2.97
C ILE A 176 -15.50 -18.86 -1.82
N SER A 177 -16.42 -18.51 -0.95
CA SER A 177 -17.12 -19.47 -0.13
C SER A 177 -18.15 -20.17 -1.03
N ARG A 178 -17.77 -21.17 -1.79
CA ARG A 178 -18.71 -22.17 -2.28
C ARG A 178 -19.02 -23.10 -1.11
N MET A 179 -20.12 -22.86 -0.43
CA MET A 179 -20.77 -23.92 0.32
C MET A 179 -21.31 -24.96 -0.68
N PRO A 180 -21.02 -26.24 -0.53
CA PRO A 180 -21.72 -27.26 -1.29
C PRO A 180 -23.18 -27.27 -0.82
N SER A 181 -24.09 -27.04 -1.75
CA SER A 181 -25.51 -27.31 -1.56
C SER A 181 -25.66 -28.83 -1.41
N SER A 182 -25.90 -29.27 -0.19
CA SER A 182 -26.35 -30.63 0.05
C SER A 182 -27.83 -30.74 -0.32
N ALA A 183 -28.09 -31.63 -1.26
CA ALA A 183 -29.43 -32.12 -1.57
C ALA A 183 -29.99 -32.90 -0.36
#